data_fb2e388903600fc7678be64173841346
#
_entry.id   fb2e388903600fc7678be64173841346
#
_cell.length_a   1.000
_cell.length_b   1.000
_cell.length_c   1.000
_cell.angle_alpha   90.00
_cell.angle_beta   90.00
_cell.angle_gamma   90.00
#
_symmetry.space_group_name_H-M   'P 1'
#
loop_
_entity.id
_entity.type
_entity.pdbx_description
1 polymer ?
#
loop_
_entity_poly.entity_id
_entity_poly.type
_entity_poly.pdbx_seq_one_letter_code
_entity_poly.pdbx_strand_id
1 'polypeptide(L)'
;MDDDVRAFGVELGRKALAQDWPAVHGMLAPWMRSMYSADDVRRFFEDEYKATLEANSIQGSHYPEHADPAVDGNSHTKATQLRAPLSFAGGKVRPVPQEVTDGNMRYWLSLQLQCSDEQMETLGFDSFCEVWVAVVSTPEGIRVGYWSQGAY
;
A
#
# COMPACT_ATOMS: atom_id res chain seq x y z
N MET A 1 -1.92 -17.14 3.25
CA MET A 1 -2.77 -15.92 3.27
C MET A 1 -4.24 -16.32 3.19
N ASP A 2 -5.07 -15.79 4.05
CA ASP A 2 -6.52 -16.03 4.00
C ASP A 2 -7.11 -15.51 2.69
N ASP A 3 -8.12 -16.20 2.18
CA ASP A 3 -8.74 -15.82 0.91
C ASP A 3 -9.37 -14.43 0.95
N ASP A 4 -9.97 -14.05 2.09
CA ASP A 4 -10.60 -12.73 2.25
C ASP A 4 -9.55 -11.60 2.35
N VAL A 5 -8.40 -11.85 2.94
CA VAL A 5 -7.29 -10.89 2.97
C VAL A 5 -6.70 -10.73 1.57
N ARG A 6 -6.52 -11.81 0.83
CA ARG A 6 -6.05 -11.76 -0.56
C ARG A 6 -7.02 -10.99 -1.44
N ALA A 7 -8.30 -11.30 -1.36
CA ALA A 7 -9.34 -10.62 -2.13
C ALA A 7 -9.38 -9.12 -1.80
N PHE A 8 -9.23 -8.76 -0.54
CA PHE A 8 -9.14 -7.37 -0.11
C PHE A 8 -7.93 -6.67 -0.73
N GLY A 9 -6.74 -7.29 -0.66
CA GLY A 9 -5.51 -6.73 -1.22
C GLY A 9 -5.59 -6.55 -2.74
N VAL A 10 -6.13 -7.53 -3.45
CA VAL A 10 -6.33 -7.45 -4.90
C VAL A 10 -7.30 -6.33 -5.26
N GLU A 11 -8.41 -6.21 -4.55
CA GLU A 11 -9.39 -5.15 -4.76
C GLU A 11 -8.80 -3.77 -4.50
N LEU A 12 -8.03 -3.62 -3.41
CA LEU A 12 -7.32 -2.39 -3.09
C LEU A 12 -6.38 -1.99 -4.24
N GLY A 13 -5.60 -2.93 -4.73
CA GLY A 13 -4.68 -2.68 -5.83
C GLY A 13 -5.39 -2.35 -7.14
N ARG A 14 -6.50 -3.03 -7.45
CA ARG A 14 -7.32 -2.74 -8.63
C ARG A 14 -7.89 -1.33 -8.60
N LYS A 15 -8.38 -0.89 -7.45
CA LYS A 15 -8.88 0.48 -7.27
C LYS A 15 -7.77 1.50 -7.44
N ALA A 16 -6.59 1.23 -6.89
CA ALA A 16 -5.43 2.10 -7.07
C ALA A 16 -4.97 2.15 -8.54
N LEU A 17 -4.92 1.00 -9.23
CA LEU A 17 -4.60 0.95 -10.67
C LEU A 17 -5.62 1.72 -11.51
N ALA A 18 -6.89 1.66 -11.16
CA ALA A 18 -7.95 2.42 -11.82
C ALA A 18 -7.95 3.91 -11.45
N GLN A 19 -7.08 4.33 -10.52
CA GLN A 19 -7.02 5.69 -9.98
C GLN A 19 -8.36 6.12 -9.35
N ASP A 20 -9.10 5.17 -8.81
CA ASP A 20 -10.36 5.41 -8.13
C ASP A 20 -10.07 5.72 -6.65
N TRP A 21 -9.57 6.92 -6.39
CA TRP A 21 -9.12 7.33 -5.07
C TRP A 21 -10.25 7.42 -4.04
N PRO A 22 -11.48 7.83 -4.39
CA PRO A 22 -12.59 7.71 -3.44
C PRO A 22 -12.86 6.27 -3.01
N ALA A 23 -12.75 5.29 -3.90
CA ALA A 23 -12.93 3.88 -3.56
C ALA A 23 -11.80 3.37 -2.67
N VAL A 24 -10.55 3.72 -2.96
CA VAL A 24 -9.40 3.39 -2.09
C VAL A 24 -9.60 3.99 -0.70
N HIS A 25 -10.00 5.26 -0.63
CA HIS A 25 -10.31 5.93 0.63
C HIS A 25 -11.37 5.19 1.45
N GLY A 26 -12.42 4.69 0.78
CA GLY A 26 -13.46 3.88 1.42
C GLY A 26 -12.97 2.55 2.00
N MET A 27 -11.82 2.05 1.55
CA MET A 27 -11.20 0.83 2.07
C MET A 27 -10.30 1.09 3.28
N LEU A 28 -10.12 2.34 3.68
CA LEU A 28 -9.40 2.71 4.89
C LEU A 28 -10.27 2.50 6.13
N ALA A 29 -9.64 2.15 7.25
CA ALA A 29 -10.31 2.14 8.54
C ALA A 29 -10.83 3.54 8.92
N PRO A 30 -11.85 3.64 9.79
CA PRO A 30 -12.43 4.94 10.16
C PRO A 30 -11.39 5.98 10.63
N TRP A 31 -10.43 5.56 11.43
CA TRP A 31 -9.36 6.48 11.90
C TRP A 31 -8.46 6.96 10.77
N MET A 32 -8.24 6.12 9.76
CA MET A 32 -7.46 6.50 8.59
C MET A 32 -8.23 7.47 7.69
N ARG A 33 -9.53 7.25 7.52
CA ARG A 33 -10.40 8.16 6.74
C ARG A 33 -10.49 9.54 7.39
N SER A 34 -10.39 9.62 8.71
CA SER A 34 -10.36 10.89 9.42
C SER A 34 -9.04 11.64 9.27
N MET A 35 -7.94 10.90 9.07
CA MET A 35 -6.59 11.47 8.92
C MET A 35 -6.28 11.87 7.48
N TYR A 36 -6.83 11.18 6.50
CA TYR A 36 -6.50 11.31 5.09
C TYR A 36 -7.74 11.49 4.26
N SER A 37 -7.71 12.47 3.35
CA SER A 37 -8.72 12.62 2.29
C SER A 37 -8.44 11.68 1.12
N ALA A 38 -9.38 11.57 0.19
CA ALA A 38 -9.14 10.83 -1.06
C ALA A 38 -7.97 11.45 -1.86
N ASP A 39 -7.78 12.76 -1.80
CA ASP A 39 -6.67 13.44 -2.44
C ASP A 39 -5.33 13.10 -1.77
N ASP A 40 -5.30 12.98 -0.44
CA ASP A 40 -4.11 12.52 0.29
C ASP A 40 -3.75 11.09 -0.10
N VAL A 41 -4.74 10.22 -0.29
CA VAL A 41 -4.53 8.85 -0.77
C VAL A 41 -3.90 8.86 -2.16
N ARG A 42 -4.43 9.69 -3.07
CA ARG A 42 -3.86 9.87 -4.41
C ARG A 42 -2.38 10.27 -4.32
N ARG A 43 -2.06 11.26 -3.52
CA ARG A 43 -0.68 11.73 -3.34
C ARG A 43 0.24 10.65 -2.79
N PHE A 44 -0.24 9.85 -1.85
CA PHE A 44 0.53 8.74 -1.28
C PHE A 44 0.99 7.76 -2.36
N PHE A 45 0.09 7.32 -3.24
CA PHE A 45 0.43 6.42 -4.33
C PHE A 45 1.26 7.11 -5.42
N GLU A 46 0.91 8.33 -5.78
CA GLU A 46 1.65 9.09 -6.80
C GLU A 46 3.10 9.38 -6.39
N ASP A 47 3.33 9.73 -5.13
CA ASP A 47 4.68 9.97 -4.63
C ASP A 47 5.52 8.70 -4.70
N GLU A 48 4.92 7.53 -4.45
CA GLU A 48 5.62 6.26 -4.49
C GLU A 48 6.09 5.91 -5.90
N TYR A 49 5.23 5.99 -6.91
CA TYR A 49 5.69 5.67 -8.25
C TYR A 49 6.52 6.77 -8.90
N LYS A 50 6.34 8.03 -8.52
CA LYS A 50 7.28 9.10 -8.92
C LYS A 50 8.68 8.83 -8.38
N ALA A 51 8.81 8.42 -7.14
CA ALA A 51 10.09 8.03 -6.55
C ALA A 51 10.73 6.89 -7.31
N THR A 52 9.95 5.91 -7.75
CA THR A 52 10.44 4.79 -8.58
C THR A 52 10.95 5.28 -9.95
N LEU A 53 10.20 6.17 -10.60
CA LEU A 53 10.63 6.75 -11.88
C LEU A 53 11.93 7.53 -11.72
N GLU A 54 12.04 8.37 -10.71
CA GLU A 54 13.24 9.15 -10.42
C GLU A 54 14.45 8.26 -10.13
N ALA A 55 14.26 7.22 -9.31
CA ALA A 55 15.32 6.27 -8.98
C ALA A 55 15.87 5.53 -10.21
N ASN A 56 15.07 5.37 -11.26
CA ASN A 56 15.45 4.73 -12.51
C ASN A 56 15.75 5.72 -13.64
N SER A 57 15.83 7.00 -13.33
CA SER A 57 16.11 8.09 -14.29
C SER A 57 15.13 8.13 -15.46
N ILE A 58 13.87 7.81 -15.22
CA ILE A 58 12.80 7.83 -16.21
C ILE A 58 12.14 9.20 -16.19
N GLN A 59 12.01 9.81 -17.36
CA GLN A 59 11.31 11.08 -17.52
C GLN A 59 9.88 10.87 -18.01
N GLY A 60 9.02 11.84 -17.70
CA GLY A 60 7.64 11.81 -18.09
C GLY A 60 6.73 11.22 -17.04
N SER A 61 5.45 11.13 -17.39
CA SER A 61 4.42 10.58 -16.53
C SER A 61 4.07 9.17 -17.01
N HIS A 62 4.30 8.18 -16.15
CA HIS A 62 3.94 6.80 -16.39
C HIS A 62 3.11 6.31 -15.22
N TYR A 63 2.19 5.39 -15.49
CA TYR A 63 1.34 4.76 -14.48
C TYR A 63 1.33 3.25 -14.69
N PRO A 64 1.34 2.44 -13.61
CA PRO A 64 1.32 0.98 -13.78
C PRO A 64 0.04 0.53 -14.51
N GLU A 65 0.20 -0.40 -15.45
CA GLU A 65 -0.89 -0.85 -16.33
C GLU A 65 -1.22 -2.32 -16.18
N HIS A 66 -0.60 -3.03 -15.23
CA HIS A 66 -0.89 -4.45 -15.06
C HIS A 66 -2.34 -4.64 -14.60
N ALA A 67 -3.00 -5.68 -15.15
CA ALA A 67 -4.42 -5.92 -14.86
C ALA A 67 -4.67 -6.31 -13.40
N ASP A 68 -3.76 -7.06 -12.79
CA ASP A 68 -3.86 -7.50 -11.41
C ASP A 68 -2.62 -7.09 -10.61
N PRO A 69 -2.83 -6.52 -9.41
CA PRO A 69 -1.72 -6.24 -8.52
C PRO A 69 -1.13 -7.52 -7.93
N ALA A 70 0.14 -7.49 -7.59
CA ALA A 70 0.74 -8.57 -6.80
C ALA A 70 0.54 -8.27 -5.32
N VAL A 71 0.07 -9.26 -4.57
CA VAL A 71 -0.12 -9.17 -3.12
C VAL A 71 0.67 -10.28 -2.42
N ASP A 72 1.38 -9.92 -1.38
CA ASP A 72 2.18 -10.82 -0.56
C ASP A 72 2.21 -10.30 0.88
N GLY A 73 3.09 -10.82 1.71
CA GLY A 73 3.29 -10.38 3.08
C GLY A 73 3.22 -11.54 4.07
N ASN A 74 2.80 -11.23 5.31
CA ASN A 74 2.77 -12.22 6.37
C ASN A 74 1.71 -11.92 7.44
N SER A 75 1.34 -12.95 8.20
CA SER A 75 0.39 -12.86 9.31
C SER A 75 1.05 -12.74 10.69
N HIS A 76 2.37 -12.82 10.76
CA HIS A 76 3.09 -12.83 12.05
C HIS A 76 3.55 -11.44 12.50
N THR A 77 3.67 -10.46 11.60
CA THR A 77 3.98 -9.09 11.98
C THR A 77 2.80 -8.48 12.73
N LYS A 78 3.07 -7.91 13.89
CA LYS A 78 2.03 -7.35 14.78
C LYS A 78 2.25 -5.85 14.98
N ALA A 79 1.21 -5.18 15.48
CA ALA A 79 1.24 -3.74 15.76
C ALA A 79 2.40 -3.36 16.69
N THR A 80 2.70 -4.16 17.69
CA THR A 80 3.84 -3.96 18.59
C THR A 80 5.16 -3.90 17.83
N GLN A 81 5.34 -4.79 16.83
CA GLN A 81 6.55 -4.80 16.01
C GLN A 81 6.63 -3.57 15.10
N LEU A 82 5.49 -3.14 14.55
CA LEU A 82 5.44 -1.93 13.71
C LEU A 82 5.78 -0.67 14.50
N ARG A 83 5.49 -0.64 15.80
CA ARG A 83 5.81 0.47 16.69
C ARG A 83 7.22 0.44 17.24
N ALA A 84 7.93 -0.68 17.10
CA ALA A 84 9.29 -0.78 17.59
C ALA A 84 10.19 0.22 16.85
N PRO A 85 11.19 0.82 17.54
CA PRO A 85 12.12 1.71 16.88
C PRO A 85 12.82 0.99 15.72
N LEU A 86 12.61 1.47 14.51
CA LEU A 86 13.27 0.93 13.33
C LEU A 86 14.62 1.61 13.20
N SER A 87 15.67 0.80 13.13
CA SER A 87 17.03 1.28 12.92
C SER A 87 17.33 1.56 11.43
N PHE A 88 16.30 1.85 10.64
CA PHE A 88 16.49 2.14 9.23
C PHE A 88 16.92 3.58 9.02
N ALA A 89 18.11 3.76 8.51
CA ALA A 89 18.59 5.05 8.11
C ALA A 89 17.75 5.57 6.94
N GLY A 90 17.09 6.71 7.12
CA GLY A 90 16.48 7.49 6.05
C GLY A 90 15.01 7.23 5.75
N GLY A 91 14.33 6.36 6.47
CA GLY A 91 12.89 6.15 6.27
C GLY A 91 12.06 7.14 7.10
N LYS A 92 11.15 7.88 6.46
CA LYS A 92 10.10 8.59 7.19
C LYS A 92 9.05 7.56 7.61
N VAL A 93 9.18 7.03 8.82
CA VAL A 93 8.18 6.13 9.39
C VAL A 93 7.04 6.97 9.94
N ARG A 94 5.85 6.81 9.40
CA ARG A 94 4.65 7.41 9.95
C ARG A 94 4.30 6.71 11.25
N PRO A 95 3.83 7.44 12.27
CA PRO A 95 3.38 6.80 13.50
C PRO A 95 2.23 5.83 13.24
N VAL A 96 2.29 4.66 13.83
CA VAL A 96 1.20 3.68 13.76
C VAL A 96 0.03 4.19 14.61
N PRO A 97 -1.18 4.31 14.06
CA PRO A 97 -2.35 4.72 14.84
C PRO A 97 -2.57 3.82 16.06
N GLN A 98 -3.00 4.40 17.17
CA GLN A 98 -3.26 3.64 18.40
C GLN A 98 -4.35 2.60 18.22
N GLU A 99 -5.27 2.82 17.30
CA GLU A 99 -6.37 1.93 16.97
C GLU A 99 -5.90 0.61 16.35
N VAL A 100 -4.69 0.58 15.76
CA VAL A 100 -4.08 -0.66 15.27
C VAL A 100 -3.48 -1.40 16.47
N THR A 101 -3.99 -2.59 16.72
CA THR A 101 -3.59 -3.42 17.86
C THR A 101 -3.16 -4.81 17.40
N ASP A 102 -2.44 -5.54 18.25
CA ASP A 102 -2.11 -6.93 17.96
C ASP A 102 -3.37 -7.79 17.78
N GLY A 103 -4.45 -7.41 18.48
CA GLY A 103 -5.71 -8.15 18.43
C GLY A 103 -6.52 -7.94 17.16
N ASN A 104 -6.44 -6.78 16.51
CA ASN A 104 -7.20 -6.51 15.29
C ASN A 104 -6.37 -6.60 14.01
N MET A 105 -5.06 -6.64 14.11
CA MET A 105 -4.19 -6.75 12.94
C MET A 105 -4.20 -8.17 12.40
N ARG A 106 -4.64 -8.33 11.14
CA ARG A 106 -4.77 -9.62 10.49
C ARG A 106 -3.57 -9.98 9.63
N TYR A 107 -2.99 -8.98 8.96
CA TYR A 107 -1.96 -9.24 7.96
C TYR A 107 -1.13 -7.99 7.73
N TRP A 108 0.17 -8.17 7.55
CA TRP A 108 1.07 -7.14 7.05
C TRP A 108 1.25 -7.39 5.56
N LEU A 109 0.54 -6.62 4.75
CA LEU A 109 0.37 -6.86 3.32
C LEU A 109 1.32 -6.01 2.50
N SER A 110 2.04 -6.64 1.58
CA SER A 110 2.77 -5.97 0.52
C SER A 110 1.89 -5.91 -0.72
N LEU A 111 1.62 -4.70 -1.18
CA LEU A 111 0.86 -4.44 -2.40
C LEU A 111 1.82 -3.86 -3.44
N GLN A 112 1.95 -4.57 -4.57
CA GLN A 112 2.78 -4.12 -5.68
C GLN A 112 1.91 -3.82 -6.89
N LEU A 113 1.98 -2.59 -7.39
CA LEU A 113 1.38 -2.18 -8.64
C LEU A 113 2.42 -2.36 -9.75
N GLN A 114 2.18 -3.33 -10.61
CA GLN A 114 3.16 -3.80 -11.57
C GLN A 114 3.00 -3.16 -12.94
N CYS A 115 4.10 -3.10 -13.67
CA CYS A 115 4.11 -2.72 -15.08
C CYS A 115 3.45 -3.80 -15.94
N SER A 116 2.81 -3.39 -17.03
CA SER A 116 2.49 -4.31 -18.12
C SER A 116 3.76 -4.81 -18.80
N ASP A 117 3.66 -5.87 -19.62
CA ASP A 117 4.82 -6.39 -20.37
C ASP A 117 5.42 -5.31 -21.27
N GLU A 118 4.59 -4.50 -21.93
CA GLU A 118 5.05 -3.37 -22.75
C GLU A 118 5.82 -2.34 -21.93
N GLN A 119 5.29 -1.98 -20.74
CA GLN A 119 5.96 -1.04 -19.86
C GLN A 119 7.29 -1.61 -19.37
N MET A 120 7.35 -2.89 -19.03
CA MET A 120 8.56 -3.54 -18.57
C MET A 120 9.66 -3.51 -19.66
N GLU A 121 9.30 -3.76 -20.93
CA GLU A 121 10.24 -3.64 -22.06
C GLU A 121 10.74 -2.21 -22.24
N THR A 122 9.84 -1.22 -22.12
CA THR A 122 10.17 0.19 -22.34
C THR A 122 10.96 0.80 -21.18
N LEU A 123 10.55 0.49 -19.95
CA LEU A 123 11.07 1.15 -18.76
C LEU A 123 12.20 0.36 -18.07
N GLY A 124 12.27 -0.95 -18.27
CA GLY A 124 13.32 -1.81 -17.74
C GLY A 124 13.11 -2.25 -16.28
N PHE A 125 11.92 -2.06 -15.72
CA PHE A 125 11.57 -2.55 -14.38
C PHE A 125 10.12 -3.05 -14.34
N ASP A 126 9.79 -3.87 -13.37
CA ASP A 126 8.51 -4.59 -13.29
C ASP A 126 7.52 -4.04 -12.26
N SER A 127 7.97 -3.27 -11.29
CA SER A 127 7.12 -2.73 -10.23
C SER A 127 7.29 -1.22 -10.11
N PHE A 128 6.19 -0.49 -10.26
CA PHE A 128 6.14 0.96 -10.06
C PHE A 128 6.02 1.36 -8.61
N CYS A 129 5.25 0.61 -7.85
CA CYS A 129 4.81 1.03 -6.54
C CYS A 129 4.72 -0.18 -5.64
N GLU A 130 5.41 -0.12 -4.53
CA GLU A 130 5.28 -1.10 -3.46
C GLU A 130 4.84 -0.39 -2.20
N VAL A 131 3.67 -0.76 -1.70
CA VAL A 131 3.08 -0.18 -0.51
C VAL A 131 2.85 -1.30 0.49
N TRP A 132 3.20 -1.06 1.73
CA TRP A 132 2.91 -1.97 2.83
C TRP A 132 1.72 -1.46 3.63
N VAL A 133 0.75 -2.31 3.88
CA VAL A 133 -0.46 -1.96 4.63
C VAL A 133 -0.73 -2.94 5.75
N ALA A 134 -1.15 -2.41 6.89
CA ALA A 134 -1.70 -3.22 7.96
C ALA A 134 -3.18 -3.47 7.66
N VAL A 135 -3.51 -4.72 7.38
CA VAL A 135 -4.90 -5.14 7.19
C VAL A 135 -5.48 -5.47 8.55
N VAL A 136 -6.54 -4.78 8.91
CA VAL A 136 -7.15 -4.89 10.25
C VAL A 136 -8.63 -5.27 10.15
N SER A 137 -9.12 -5.92 11.20
CA SER A 137 -10.55 -6.15 11.39
C SER A 137 -11.17 -4.95 12.11
N THR A 138 -12.26 -4.44 11.56
CA THR A 138 -13.05 -3.34 12.14
C THR A 138 -14.52 -3.73 12.20
N PRO A 139 -15.38 -2.98 12.91
CA PRO A 139 -16.81 -3.22 12.85
C PRO A 139 -17.42 -3.11 11.44
N GLU A 140 -16.73 -2.42 10.54
CA GLU A 140 -17.13 -2.32 9.13
C GLU A 140 -16.64 -3.48 8.27
N GLY A 141 -15.81 -4.38 8.83
CA GLY A 141 -15.13 -5.45 8.13
C GLY A 141 -13.63 -5.20 8.02
N ILE A 142 -13.01 -5.85 7.04
CA ILE A 142 -11.57 -5.69 6.79
C ILE A 142 -11.30 -4.32 6.18
N ARG A 143 -10.29 -3.62 6.73
CA ARG A 143 -9.89 -2.28 6.27
C ARG A 143 -8.37 -2.11 6.38
N VAL A 144 -7.87 -1.07 5.72
CA VAL A 144 -6.48 -0.61 5.89
C VAL A 144 -6.40 0.20 7.18
N GLY A 145 -5.66 -0.29 8.16
CA GLY A 145 -5.48 0.40 9.45
C GLY A 145 -4.22 1.26 9.52
N TYR A 146 -3.26 0.99 8.65
CA TYR A 146 -1.99 1.73 8.57
C TYR A 146 -1.33 1.42 7.24
N TRP A 147 -0.58 2.36 6.71
CA TRP A 147 0.24 2.14 5.53
C TRP A 147 1.64 2.74 5.67
N SER A 148 2.56 2.17 4.91
CA SER A 148 3.93 2.62 4.85
C SER A 148 4.44 2.50 3.42
N GLN A 149 5.24 3.47 3.00
CA GLN A 149 5.93 3.39 1.72
C GLN A 149 7.03 2.35 1.81
N GLY A 150 7.14 1.52 0.76
CA GLY A 150 8.02 0.39 0.79
C GLY A 150 9.47 0.80 0.61
N ALA A 151 10.29 0.46 1.51
CA ALA A 151 11.74 0.25 1.45
C ALA A 151 12.17 -0.24 2.83
N TYR A 152 11.68 -1.37 3.17
CA TYR A 152 12.08 -2.04 4.40
C TYR A 152 12.94 -3.22 4.06
#